data_d371cf121d97eaee160b6eaacaae1665
#
_entry.id   d371cf121d97eaee160b6eaacaae1665
#
_cell.length_a   1.000
_cell.length_b   1.000
_cell.length_c   1.000
_cell.angle_alpha   90.00
_cell.angle_beta   90.00
_cell.angle_gamma   90.00
#
_symmetry.space_group_name_H-M   'P 1'
#
loop_
_entity.id
_entity.type
_entity.pdbx_description
1 polymer ?
#
loop_
_entity_poly.entity_id
_entity_poly.type
_entity_poly.pdbx_seq_one_letter_code
_entity_poly.pdbx_strand_id
1 'polypeptide(L)'
;MKRLLTTLTFVVATLAMMAQGWPENYGGVMLQGFFWDSFNDTQWTRLEKQADELATTFDLVWIPQSANCGGTSMGYDDLYWFENYNSSFGSEAELRSLINALKERGIGTIADVVINHRKNVSNWVDFPKETYNGVTYEMVSTDIVKNDDGGDTKKWATDNGYSLSENNDTGEGWPGMRDLDHNSENVQTIVKAYLKFLLEDLGYAGFRYDMVKGYASKFTKLYNEDAKPQFSVGEYWDSSRAIKNWIDNSEKSSAAFDFQFKYVVRNATDKGDWTYLGKNNENKDENWPLVSSQFHDGSYRQYAITFVENHDTEVRPDGSSNGPLRKDTLAANAYLLAMPGTPCIFLKHWKAYKQEIANMATVRKAVGITNTSTPQEIASQKDYYAVEVTGTNGKLLAVVGTKAADYTPDGDWQKAISGYHYVYYVSGIDPESITYPEFAKSDFKPYTITIGVNTDQVGWTDGVNFWTWGGDGSHAPSSSSWPGDNVTETMEVGGKTWYTKQFSINDDADAVSFVFSTGLGSPQTVDVTNISEDKFFEISSEKDGEKYLVNDVTSTYTGIRSINAQTDGYTKVYTLDGRLIRTAKSKSEAVNGLPKGIYIINKAKFILK
;
A
#
# COMPACT_ATOMS: atom_id res chain seq x y z
N MET A 1 -47.02 35.77 30.08
CA MET A 1 -46.94 34.58 29.21
C MET A 1 -46.22 35.00 27.92
N LYS A 2 -44.91 34.79 27.88
CA LYS A 2 -44.08 35.03 26.68
C LYS A 2 -43.96 33.71 25.94
N ARG A 3 -44.46 33.64 24.71
CA ARG A 3 -44.32 32.51 23.81
C ARG A 3 -42.92 32.56 23.22
N LEU A 4 -42.10 31.53 23.48
CA LEU A 4 -40.84 31.27 22.83
C LEU A 4 -41.14 30.64 21.46
N LEU A 5 -40.83 31.34 20.38
CA LEU A 5 -40.84 30.80 19.02
C LEU A 5 -39.47 30.14 18.79
N THR A 6 -39.46 28.84 18.74
CA THR A 6 -38.27 28.07 18.35
C THR A 6 -38.27 27.94 16.85
N THR A 7 -37.40 28.68 16.19
CA THR A 7 -37.18 28.60 14.73
C THR A 7 -36.31 27.36 14.46
N LEU A 8 -36.91 26.33 13.90
CA LEU A 8 -36.23 25.13 13.43
C LEU A 8 -35.61 25.45 12.05
N THR A 9 -34.32 25.68 12.01
CA THR A 9 -33.59 25.87 10.75
C THR A 9 -33.37 24.49 10.12
N PHE A 10 -34.14 24.17 9.09
CA PHE A 10 -33.86 23.05 8.22
C PHE A 10 -32.60 23.38 7.38
N VAL A 11 -31.48 22.75 7.66
CA VAL A 11 -30.37 22.70 6.73
C VAL A 11 -30.76 21.71 5.62
N VAL A 12 -31.24 22.26 4.52
CA VAL A 12 -31.39 21.52 3.27
C VAL A 12 -29.95 21.29 2.77
N ALA A 13 -29.40 20.14 3.03
CA ALA A 13 -28.23 19.65 2.31
C ALA A 13 -28.68 19.50 0.84
N THR A 14 -28.33 20.45 0.00
CA THR A 14 -28.35 20.27 -1.44
C THR A 14 -27.35 19.16 -1.71
N LEU A 15 -27.86 17.94 -2.01
CA LEU A 15 -27.12 16.93 -2.73
C LEU A 15 -26.73 17.58 -4.07
N ALA A 16 -25.56 18.18 -4.13
CA ALA A 16 -24.94 18.47 -5.41
C ALA A 16 -24.95 17.12 -6.15
N MET A 17 -25.51 17.09 -7.35
CA MET A 17 -25.31 15.99 -8.27
C MET A 17 -23.80 15.93 -8.46
N MET A 18 -23.15 14.99 -7.77
CA MET A 18 -21.72 14.77 -7.86
C MET A 18 -21.44 14.42 -9.31
N ALA A 19 -20.62 15.22 -9.96
CA ALA A 19 -20.16 14.91 -11.30
C ALA A 19 -19.49 13.54 -11.20
N GLN A 20 -20.01 12.61 -12.00
CA GLN A 20 -19.44 11.27 -12.11
C GLN A 20 -17.99 11.39 -12.55
N GLY A 21 -17.08 10.68 -11.88
CA GLY A 21 -15.66 10.71 -12.19
C GLY A 21 -14.80 11.19 -11.02
N TRP A 22 -14.45 12.46 -10.99
CA TRP A 22 -13.69 13.07 -9.90
C TRP A 22 -14.27 14.43 -9.55
N PRO A 23 -14.55 14.71 -8.26
CA PRO A 23 -15.19 15.97 -7.87
C PRO A 23 -14.36 17.18 -8.26
N GLU A 24 -15.02 18.22 -8.79
CA GLU A 24 -14.41 19.52 -9.06
C GLU A 24 -14.10 20.24 -7.73
N ASN A 25 -13.02 21.01 -7.71
CA ASN A 25 -12.56 21.76 -6.53
C ASN A 25 -12.25 20.84 -5.32
N TYR A 26 -11.87 19.60 -5.57
CA TYR A 26 -11.48 18.68 -4.52
C TYR A 26 -10.11 19.05 -3.94
N GLY A 27 -10.07 19.31 -2.64
CA GLY A 27 -8.84 19.71 -1.91
C GLY A 27 -8.16 18.58 -1.14
N GLY A 28 -8.70 17.37 -1.20
CA GLY A 28 -8.21 16.22 -0.44
C GLY A 28 -6.88 15.65 -0.95
N VAL A 29 -6.26 14.84 -0.10
CA VAL A 29 -5.00 14.13 -0.36
C VAL A 29 -5.28 12.63 -0.29
N MET A 30 -4.78 11.87 -1.24
CA MET A 30 -4.88 10.41 -1.29
C MET A 30 -3.58 9.76 -0.81
N LEU A 31 -3.68 8.65 -0.10
CA LEU A 31 -2.58 7.74 0.19
C LEU A 31 -2.72 6.50 -0.70
N GLN A 32 -1.68 6.11 -1.41
CA GLN A 32 -1.53 4.71 -1.82
C GLN A 32 -1.08 3.92 -0.59
N GLY A 33 -2.00 3.18 0.03
CA GLY A 33 -1.82 2.53 1.32
C GLY A 33 -1.03 1.22 1.26
N PHE A 34 -0.24 1.00 0.21
CA PHE A 34 0.56 -0.21 0.03
C PHE A 34 1.77 0.04 -0.88
N PHE A 35 2.67 -0.93 -0.93
CA PHE A 35 3.78 -1.04 -1.86
C PHE A 35 3.93 -2.51 -2.31
N TRP A 36 4.77 -2.79 -3.30
CA TRP A 36 4.91 -4.16 -3.82
C TRP A 36 5.42 -5.12 -2.73
N ASP A 37 4.76 -6.28 -2.59
CA ASP A 37 5.02 -7.30 -1.55
C ASP A 37 4.82 -6.82 -0.10
N SER A 38 4.01 -5.78 0.12
CA SER A 38 3.73 -5.23 1.45
C SER A 38 2.78 -6.06 2.31
N PHE A 39 2.69 -7.37 2.09
CA PHE A 39 1.71 -8.26 2.77
C PHE A 39 1.73 -8.13 4.30
N ASN A 40 2.91 -7.99 4.90
CA ASN A 40 3.04 -7.83 6.33
C ASN A 40 2.73 -6.41 6.80
N ASP A 41 3.19 -5.39 6.07
CA ASP A 41 3.05 -3.98 6.46
C ASP A 41 1.64 -3.45 6.31
N THR A 42 0.87 -3.99 5.36
CA THR A 42 -0.44 -3.46 4.96
C THR A 42 -1.58 -4.45 5.19
N GLN A 43 -1.42 -5.35 6.15
CA GLN A 43 -2.55 -6.14 6.63
C GLN A 43 -3.69 -5.23 7.05
N TRP A 44 -4.92 -5.65 6.79
CA TRP A 44 -6.11 -4.84 7.09
C TRP A 44 -6.13 -4.34 8.53
N THR A 45 -5.77 -5.20 9.48
CA THR A 45 -5.67 -4.85 10.91
C THR A 45 -4.57 -3.83 11.21
N ARG A 46 -3.49 -3.82 10.44
CA ARG A 46 -2.38 -2.86 10.62
C ARG A 46 -2.72 -1.50 10.06
N LEU A 47 -3.36 -1.44 8.90
CA LEU A 47 -3.88 -0.19 8.36
C LEU A 47 -4.98 0.39 9.24
N GLU A 48 -5.88 -0.45 9.77
CA GLU A 48 -6.94 -0.04 10.69
C GLU A 48 -6.38 0.62 11.95
N LYS A 49 -5.34 0.06 12.56
CA LYS A 49 -4.66 0.67 13.72
C LYS A 49 -4.10 2.06 13.45
N GLN A 50 -3.79 2.38 12.21
CA GLN A 50 -3.27 3.68 11.78
C GLN A 50 -4.38 4.67 11.39
N ALA A 51 -5.66 4.30 11.41
CA ALA A 51 -6.76 5.09 10.88
C ALA A 51 -6.86 6.50 11.50
N ASP A 52 -6.66 6.65 12.83
CA ASP A 52 -6.64 7.96 13.49
C ASP A 52 -5.49 8.83 13.00
N GLU A 53 -4.33 8.24 12.83
CA GLU A 53 -3.14 8.92 12.32
C GLU A 53 -3.32 9.35 10.85
N LEU A 54 -3.80 8.42 10.01
CA LEU A 54 -4.05 8.69 8.59
C LEU A 54 -5.08 9.81 8.39
N ALA A 55 -6.12 9.88 9.24
CA ALA A 55 -7.16 10.90 9.18
C ALA A 55 -6.64 12.34 9.43
N THR A 56 -5.48 12.51 10.03
CA THR A 56 -4.87 13.83 10.19
C THR A 56 -4.42 14.44 8.87
N THR A 57 -4.18 13.61 7.86
CA THR A 57 -3.52 14.02 6.62
C THR A 57 -4.31 13.65 5.36
N PHE A 58 -4.84 12.41 5.30
CA PHE A 58 -5.44 11.85 4.11
C PHE A 58 -6.97 11.88 4.14
N ASP A 59 -7.56 12.09 2.97
CA ASP A 59 -8.99 12.07 2.73
C ASP A 59 -9.42 10.81 1.96
N LEU A 60 -8.46 10.17 1.29
CA LEU A 60 -8.64 8.92 0.57
C LEU A 60 -7.46 7.96 0.84
N VAL A 61 -7.76 6.66 0.92
CA VAL A 61 -6.75 5.59 0.98
C VAL A 61 -7.05 4.56 -0.09
N TRP A 62 -6.15 4.40 -1.04
CA TRP A 62 -6.20 3.34 -2.04
C TRP A 62 -5.50 2.10 -1.48
N ILE A 63 -6.21 0.98 -1.44
CA ILE A 63 -5.73 -0.32 -0.95
C ILE A 63 -5.69 -1.34 -2.09
N PRO A 64 -4.89 -2.43 -1.97
CA PRO A 64 -4.80 -3.46 -2.99
C PRO A 64 -6.15 -4.11 -3.30
N GLN A 65 -6.26 -4.78 -4.45
CA GLN A 65 -7.37 -5.69 -4.73
C GLN A 65 -7.52 -6.67 -3.57
N SER A 66 -8.73 -6.76 -3.04
CA SER A 66 -8.96 -7.31 -1.69
C SER A 66 -9.52 -8.74 -1.68
N ALA A 67 -9.90 -9.30 -2.83
CA ALA A 67 -10.37 -10.68 -2.89
C ALA A 67 -9.21 -11.69 -2.95
N ASN A 68 -9.50 -12.95 -2.70
CA ASN A 68 -8.55 -14.05 -2.76
C ASN A 68 -8.16 -14.39 -4.20
N CYS A 69 -6.87 -14.49 -4.47
CA CYS A 69 -6.31 -14.80 -5.79
C CYS A 69 -5.79 -16.25 -5.89
N GLY A 70 -6.15 -17.12 -4.95
CA GLY A 70 -5.73 -18.53 -4.94
C GLY A 70 -4.32 -18.77 -4.41
N GLY A 71 -3.71 -17.78 -3.74
CA GLY A 71 -2.37 -17.84 -3.15
C GLY A 71 -1.92 -16.49 -2.66
N THR A 72 -0.63 -16.36 -2.28
CA THR A 72 -0.04 -15.06 -1.92
C THR A 72 0.07 -14.19 -3.18
N SER A 73 -0.60 -13.04 -3.17
CA SER A 73 -0.74 -12.17 -4.33
C SER A 73 -0.98 -10.72 -3.92
N MET A 74 -0.47 -9.78 -4.73
CA MET A 74 -0.83 -8.35 -4.65
C MET A 74 -2.24 -8.05 -5.17
N GLY A 75 -2.90 -9.01 -5.82
CA GLY A 75 -4.27 -8.87 -6.30
C GLY A 75 -4.42 -8.75 -7.82
N TYR A 76 -3.32 -8.63 -8.58
CA TYR A 76 -3.37 -8.43 -10.04
C TYR A 76 -3.58 -9.72 -10.84
N ASP A 77 -3.58 -10.86 -10.18
CA ASP A 77 -4.01 -12.17 -10.69
C ASP A 77 -5.37 -12.55 -10.10
N ASP A 78 -6.35 -11.66 -10.17
CA ASP A 78 -7.65 -11.76 -9.52
C ASP A 78 -8.42 -13.03 -9.94
N LEU A 79 -8.97 -13.72 -8.94
CA LEU A 79 -9.69 -14.97 -9.13
C LEU A 79 -11.17 -14.84 -8.72
N TYR A 80 -11.41 -14.38 -7.49
CA TYR A 80 -12.75 -14.19 -6.95
C TYR A 80 -13.17 -12.73 -7.02
N TRP A 81 -14.47 -12.48 -7.30
CA TRP A 81 -15.03 -11.13 -7.35
C TRP A 81 -16.12 -10.88 -6.30
N PHE A 82 -16.87 -11.90 -5.90
CA PHE A 82 -17.99 -11.78 -4.96
C PHE A 82 -17.81 -12.62 -3.70
N GLU A 83 -17.19 -13.76 -3.81
CA GLU A 83 -16.97 -14.71 -2.73
C GLU A 83 -15.48 -14.73 -2.36
N ASN A 84 -15.17 -15.15 -1.15
CA ASN A 84 -13.82 -15.36 -0.67
C ASN A 84 -12.92 -14.09 -0.69
N TYR A 85 -13.13 -13.26 0.32
CA TYR A 85 -12.28 -12.10 0.61
C TYR A 85 -11.21 -12.38 1.69
N ASN A 86 -10.85 -13.64 1.90
CA ASN A 86 -9.67 -14.02 2.69
C ASN A 86 -8.43 -13.96 1.80
N SER A 87 -7.79 -12.82 1.75
CA SER A 87 -6.67 -12.51 0.86
C SER A 87 -5.32 -12.54 1.58
N SER A 88 -4.26 -12.20 0.85
CA SER A 88 -2.91 -12.03 1.42
C SER A 88 -2.82 -10.92 2.47
N PHE A 89 -3.81 -10.03 2.53
CA PHE A 89 -3.84 -8.88 3.44
C PHE A 89 -4.73 -9.07 4.66
N GLY A 90 -5.48 -10.15 4.73
CA GLY A 90 -6.35 -10.47 5.86
C GLY A 90 -7.69 -11.07 5.44
N SER A 91 -8.55 -11.28 6.41
CA SER A 91 -9.90 -11.82 6.23
C SER A 91 -10.90 -10.75 5.76
N GLU A 92 -12.04 -11.20 5.23
CA GLU A 92 -13.16 -10.30 4.88
C GLU A 92 -13.64 -9.47 6.07
N ALA A 93 -13.71 -10.06 7.25
CA ALA A 93 -14.14 -9.36 8.46
C ALA A 93 -13.19 -8.21 8.81
N GLU A 94 -11.88 -8.41 8.66
CA GLU A 94 -10.86 -7.39 8.90
C GLU A 94 -10.89 -6.31 7.81
N LEU A 95 -11.13 -6.66 6.55
CA LEU A 95 -11.33 -5.70 5.46
C LEU A 95 -12.53 -4.78 5.74
N ARG A 96 -13.68 -5.36 6.11
CA ARG A 96 -14.88 -4.60 6.46
C ARG A 96 -14.66 -3.70 7.67
N SER A 97 -13.92 -4.18 8.67
CA SER A 97 -13.53 -3.39 9.84
C SER A 97 -12.67 -2.19 9.44
N LEU A 98 -11.64 -2.40 8.62
CA LEU A 98 -10.78 -1.33 8.10
C LEU A 98 -11.58 -0.27 7.33
N ILE A 99 -12.43 -0.69 6.36
CA ILE A 99 -13.22 0.24 5.55
C ILE A 99 -14.14 1.07 6.45
N ASN A 100 -14.79 0.46 7.42
CA ASN A 100 -15.65 1.17 8.37
C ASN A 100 -14.84 2.13 9.27
N ALA A 101 -13.70 1.70 9.79
CA ALA A 101 -12.84 2.53 10.64
C ALA A 101 -12.33 3.78 9.90
N LEU A 102 -11.95 3.64 8.63
CA LEU A 102 -11.57 4.75 7.77
C LEU A 102 -12.75 5.68 7.50
N LYS A 103 -13.91 5.12 7.15
CA LYS A 103 -15.15 5.88 6.87
C LYS A 103 -15.62 6.69 8.07
N GLU A 104 -15.57 6.13 9.29
CA GLU A 104 -15.93 6.84 10.53
C GLU A 104 -15.05 8.06 10.79
N ARG A 105 -13.85 8.08 10.23
CA ARG A 105 -12.88 9.20 10.32
C ARG A 105 -12.91 10.13 9.10
N GLY A 106 -13.87 9.94 8.20
CA GLY A 106 -14.03 10.77 7.00
C GLY A 106 -13.08 10.40 5.86
N ILE A 107 -12.40 9.26 5.92
CA ILE A 107 -11.51 8.77 4.86
C ILE A 107 -12.29 7.84 3.94
N GLY A 108 -12.31 8.14 2.63
CA GLY A 108 -12.85 7.23 1.61
C GLY A 108 -11.83 6.16 1.23
N THR A 109 -12.25 4.89 1.19
CA THR A 109 -11.39 3.80 0.71
C THR A 109 -11.58 3.60 -0.78
N ILE A 110 -10.50 3.54 -1.55
CA ILE A 110 -10.48 3.31 -3.00
C ILE A 110 -10.08 1.86 -3.26
N ALA A 111 -10.96 1.12 -3.93
CA ALA A 111 -10.70 -0.25 -4.33
C ALA A 111 -9.78 -0.29 -5.56
N ASP A 112 -8.80 -1.19 -5.56
CA ASP A 112 -8.09 -1.57 -6.79
C ASP A 112 -8.96 -2.56 -7.57
N VAL A 113 -9.31 -2.23 -8.81
CA VAL A 113 -10.28 -2.96 -9.64
C VAL A 113 -9.58 -3.50 -10.88
N VAL A 114 -9.39 -4.81 -10.90
CA VAL A 114 -8.74 -5.54 -12.00
C VAL A 114 -9.84 -6.20 -12.83
N ILE A 115 -10.21 -5.58 -13.95
CA ILE A 115 -11.28 -6.09 -14.84
C ILE A 115 -10.85 -6.24 -16.30
N ASN A 116 -9.61 -5.88 -16.62
CA ASN A 116 -9.06 -6.13 -17.94
C ASN A 116 -8.96 -7.64 -18.23
N HIS A 117 -8.47 -8.38 -17.24
CA HIS A 117 -8.17 -9.80 -17.33
C HIS A 117 -8.60 -10.53 -16.06
N ARG A 118 -8.65 -11.86 -16.12
CA ARG A 118 -9.00 -12.70 -14.98
C ARG A 118 -8.24 -14.03 -15.00
N LYS A 119 -7.89 -14.54 -13.82
CA LYS A 119 -7.21 -15.82 -13.64
C LYS A 119 -8.15 -17.01 -13.82
N ASN A 120 -7.62 -18.09 -14.33
CA ASN A 120 -8.31 -19.36 -14.50
C ASN A 120 -8.31 -20.19 -13.20
N VAL A 121 -9.24 -21.14 -13.10
CA VAL A 121 -9.34 -22.08 -11.98
C VAL A 121 -8.52 -23.35 -12.23
N SER A 122 -8.77 -24.06 -13.33
CA SER A 122 -8.21 -25.39 -13.60
C SER A 122 -7.71 -25.59 -15.02
N ASN A 123 -8.14 -24.78 -15.95
CA ASN A 123 -7.71 -24.83 -17.35
C ASN A 123 -7.62 -23.41 -17.93
N TRP A 124 -7.31 -23.27 -19.22
CA TRP A 124 -7.05 -21.99 -19.85
C TRP A 124 -8.27 -21.08 -20.05
N VAL A 125 -9.48 -21.58 -19.86
CA VAL A 125 -10.70 -20.87 -20.27
C VAL A 125 -11.85 -20.99 -19.26
N ASP A 126 -11.59 -21.49 -18.07
CA ASP A 126 -12.56 -21.61 -16.99
C ASP A 126 -12.40 -20.50 -15.94
N PHE A 127 -13.50 -20.11 -15.32
CA PHE A 127 -13.52 -19.10 -14.28
C PHE A 127 -14.34 -19.58 -13.08
N PRO A 128 -14.13 -18.98 -11.89
CA PRO A 128 -14.99 -19.29 -10.74
C PRO A 128 -16.46 -19.02 -11.05
N LYS A 129 -17.31 -19.89 -10.53
CA LYS A 129 -18.74 -19.69 -10.47
C LYS A 129 -19.08 -19.17 -9.08
N GLU A 130 -19.61 -17.95 -9.02
CA GLU A 130 -19.84 -17.25 -7.77
C GLU A 130 -21.31 -16.83 -7.63
N THR A 131 -21.80 -16.70 -6.40
CA THR A 131 -23.18 -16.30 -6.12
C THR A 131 -23.21 -15.04 -5.26
N TYR A 132 -23.91 -14.02 -5.74
CA TYR A 132 -24.13 -12.79 -4.98
C TYR A 132 -25.61 -12.37 -5.07
N ASN A 133 -26.22 -12.06 -3.93
CA ASN A 133 -27.65 -11.70 -3.81
C ASN A 133 -28.60 -12.69 -4.48
N GLY A 134 -28.28 -13.98 -4.42
CA GLY A 134 -29.09 -15.06 -5.01
C GLY A 134 -28.98 -15.20 -6.54
N VAL A 135 -28.10 -14.42 -7.16
CA VAL A 135 -27.78 -14.51 -8.59
C VAL A 135 -26.43 -15.20 -8.73
N THR A 136 -26.36 -16.17 -9.63
CA THR A 136 -25.11 -16.85 -9.95
C THR A 136 -24.45 -16.17 -11.14
N TYR A 137 -23.18 -15.81 -10.97
CA TYR A 137 -22.32 -15.19 -11.97
C TYR A 137 -21.22 -16.18 -12.37
N GLU A 138 -21.07 -16.40 -13.66
CA GLU A 138 -20.07 -17.30 -14.23
C GLU A 138 -19.61 -16.76 -15.58
N MET A 139 -18.33 -16.45 -15.70
CA MET A 139 -17.70 -16.19 -16.98
C MET A 139 -17.35 -17.52 -17.63
N VAL A 140 -17.44 -17.58 -18.93
CA VAL A 140 -17.20 -18.78 -19.73
C VAL A 140 -16.19 -18.48 -20.85
N SER A 141 -15.74 -19.51 -21.54
CA SER A 141 -14.71 -19.36 -22.58
C SER A 141 -15.03 -18.32 -23.67
N THR A 142 -16.33 -18.13 -23.99
CA THR A 142 -16.79 -17.11 -24.94
C THR A 142 -16.78 -15.67 -24.39
N ASP A 143 -16.41 -15.47 -23.14
CA ASP A 143 -16.16 -14.16 -22.52
C ASP A 143 -14.69 -13.72 -22.63
N ILE A 144 -13.83 -14.56 -23.23
CA ILE A 144 -12.41 -14.28 -23.48
C ILE A 144 -12.28 -13.76 -24.92
N VAL A 145 -11.51 -12.69 -25.10
CA VAL A 145 -11.28 -12.11 -26.44
C VAL A 145 -10.61 -13.11 -27.40
N LYS A 146 -10.91 -12.96 -28.70
CA LYS A 146 -10.46 -13.88 -29.75
C LYS A 146 -8.94 -13.96 -29.88
N ASN A 147 -8.26 -12.85 -29.66
CA ASN A 147 -6.80 -12.69 -29.82
C ASN A 147 -6.04 -12.75 -28.49
N ASP A 148 -6.68 -13.25 -27.42
CA ASP A 148 -6.04 -13.42 -26.12
C ASP A 148 -4.73 -14.19 -26.25
N ASP A 149 -3.70 -13.70 -25.53
CA ASP A 149 -2.34 -14.25 -25.50
C ASP A 149 -1.74 -14.44 -26.92
N GLY A 150 -1.99 -13.43 -27.80
CA GLY A 150 -1.52 -13.46 -29.19
C GLY A 150 -2.18 -14.53 -30.06
N GLY A 151 -3.26 -15.15 -29.57
CA GLY A 151 -4.02 -16.22 -30.23
C GLY A 151 -3.70 -17.64 -29.71
N ASP A 152 -2.78 -17.78 -28.76
CA ASP A 152 -2.42 -19.08 -28.17
C ASP A 152 -3.59 -19.66 -27.38
N THR A 153 -4.35 -18.83 -26.66
CA THR A 153 -5.57 -19.26 -25.98
C THR A 153 -6.62 -19.81 -26.95
N LYS A 154 -6.80 -19.16 -28.11
CA LYS A 154 -7.72 -19.66 -29.15
C LYS A 154 -7.29 -21.00 -29.68
N LYS A 155 -5.99 -21.18 -29.91
CA LYS A 155 -5.46 -22.48 -30.38
C LYS A 155 -5.74 -23.55 -29.34
N TRP A 156 -5.40 -23.32 -28.08
CA TRP A 156 -5.65 -24.27 -26.99
C TRP A 156 -7.16 -24.59 -26.86
N ALA A 157 -8.01 -23.57 -26.86
CA ALA A 157 -9.46 -23.73 -26.77
C ALA A 157 -10.00 -24.65 -27.91
N THR A 158 -9.58 -24.40 -29.14
CA THR A 158 -9.99 -25.21 -30.30
C THR A 158 -9.53 -26.66 -30.15
N ASP A 159 -8.29 -26.90 -29.76
CA ASP A 159 -7.72 -28.24 -29.57
C ASP A 159 -8.43 -29.01 -28.44
N ASN A 160 -9.06 -28.32 -27.49
CA ASN A 160 -9.79 -28.88 -26.35
C ASN A 160 -11.33 -28.77 -26.45
N GLY A 161 -11.87 -28.38 -27.59
CA GLY A 161 -13.31 -28.36 -27.85
C GLY A 161 -14.07 -27.17 -27.28
N TYR A 162 -13.37 -26.08 -26.95
CA TYR A 162 -13.96 -24.80 -26.52
C TYR A 162 -13.98 -23.79 -27.68
N SER A 163 -14.83 -22.77 -27.52
CA SER A 163 -14.86 -21.60 -28.40
C SER A 163 -14.59 -20.35 -27.55
N LEU A 164 -13.83 -19.41 -28.10
CA LEU A 164 -13.68 -18.06 -27.54
C LEU A 164 -14.72 -17.12 -28.16
N SER A 165 -14.75 -15.87 -27.68
CA SER A 165 -15.44 -14.76 -28.32
C SER A 165 -15.01 -14.60 -29.79
N GLU A 166 -15.89 -14.05 -30.64
CA GLU A 166 -15.54 -13.64 -32.00
C GLU A 166 -14.92 -12.20 -32.03
N ASN A 167 -14.98 -11.47 -30.93
CA ASN A 167 -14.40 -10.14 -30.81
C ASN A 167 -12.92 -10.20 -30.49
N ASN A 168 -12.14 -9.30 -31.09
CA ASN A 168 -10.78 -9.03 -30.64
C ASN A 168 -10.83 -8.11 -29.42
N ASP A 169 -9.74 -8.09 -28.68
CA ASP A 169 -9.50 -7.11 -27.66
C ASP A 169 -9.68 -5.69 -28.20
N THR A 170 -10.20 -4.80 -27.36
CA THR A 170 -10.46 -3.39 -27.70
C THR A 170 -9.37 -2.45 -27.25
N GLY A 171 -8.34 -2.98 -26.61
CA GLY A 171 -7.17 -2.28 -26.12
C GLY A 171 -5.87 -3.07 -26.28
N GLU A 172 -4.96 -2.91 -25.34
CA GLU A 172 -3.67 -3.62 -25.30
C GLU A 172 -3.84 -4.95 -24.54
N GLY A 173 -3.47 -6.08 -25.18
CA GLY A 173 -3.55 -7.40 -24.56
C GLY A 173 -2.52 -7.57 -23.44
N TRP A 174 -2.85 -8.38 -22.45
CA TRP A 174 -1.98 -8.75 -21.34
C TRP A 174 -1.66 -10.25 -21.38
N PRO A 175 -0.41 -10.66 -21.65
CA PRO A 175 -0.03 -12.07 -21.67
C PRO A 175 0.07 -12.62 -20.24
N GLY A 176 -0.72 -13.64 -19.91
CA GLY A 176 -0.60 -14.34 -18.62
C GLY A 176 -1.91 -14.70 -17.96
N MET A 177 -2.94 -13.87 -18.08
CA MET A 177 -4.31 -14.14 -17.67
C MET A 177 -5.22 -14.06 -18.89
N ARG A 178 -6.52 -14.26 -18.70
CA ARG A 178 -7.45 -14.22 -19.83
C ARG A 178 -8.04 -12.84 -19.97
N ASP A 179 -7.72 -12.15 -21.08
CA ASP A 179 -8.31 -10.84 -21.41
C ASP A 179 -9.80 -10.99 -21.65
N LEU A 180 -10.60 -10.19 -20.94
CA LEU A 180 -12.06 -10.27 -20.97
C LEU A 180 -12.64 -9.50 -22.15
N ASP A 181 -13.63 -10.10 -22.81
CA ASP A 181 -14.37 -9.42 -23.87
C ASP A 181 -15.42 -8.47 -23.31
N HIS A 182 -15.06 -7.21 -23.12
CA HIS A 182 -15.99 -6.18 -22.65
C HIS A 182 -17.16 -5.90 -23.62
N ASN A 183 -17.18 -6.43 -24.85
CA ASN A 183 -18.38 -6.41 -25.69
C ASN A 183 -19.36 -7.53 -25.32
N SER A 184 -18.97 -8.55 -24.54
CA SER A 184 -19.88 -9.57 -24.03
C SER A 184 -20.87 -8.96 -23.04
N GLU A 185 -22.17 -9.20 -23.26
CA GLU A 185 -23.21 -8.79 -22.30
C GLU A 185 -23.06 -9.51 -20.95
N ASN A 186 -22.52 -10.73 -20.94
CA ASN A 186 -22.23 -11.47 -19.72
C ASN A 186 -21.12 -10.78 -18.91
N VAL A 187 -19.98 -10.45 -19.54
CA VAL A 187 -18.90 -9.70 -18.90
C VAL A 187 -19.41 -8.38 -18.34
N GLN A 188 -20.15 -7.59 -19.15
CA GLN A 188 -20.71 -6.30 -18.69
C GLN A 188 -21.65 -6.47 -17.49
N THR A 189 -22.49 -7.50 -17.51
CA THR A 189 -23.43 -7.78 -16.41
C THR A 189 -22.67 -8.12 -15.13
N ILE A 190 -21.65 -8.97 -15.23
CA ILE A 190 -20.87 -9.42 -14.08
C ILE A 190 -20.02 -8.26 -13.52
N VAL A 191 -19.34 -7.48 -14.38
CA VAL A 191 -18.55 -6.30 -13.95
C VAL A 191 -19.44 -5.27 -13.25
N LYS A 192 -20.62 -4.95 -13.80
CA LYS A 192 -21.55 -4.02 -13.16
C LYS A 192 -21.99 -4.49 -11.77
N ALA A 193 -22.30 -5.78 -11.64
CA ALA A 193 -22.65 -6.36 -10.35
C ALA A 193 -21.48 -6.32 -9.35
N TYR A 194 -20.26 -6.64 -9.82
CA TYR A 194 -19.05 -6.57 -9.01
C TYR A 194 -18.76 -5.16 -8.48
N LEU A 195 -18.83 -4.15 -9.33
CA LEU A 195 -18.60 -2.77 -8.91
C LEU A 195 -19.64 -2.27 -7.90
N LYS A 196 -20.90 -2.67 -8.05
CA LYS A 196 -21.94 -2.39 -7.03
C LYS A 196 -21.68 -3.12 -5.73
N PHE A 197 -21.26 -4.38 -5.79
CA PHE A 197 -20.85 -5.13 -4.61
C PHE A 197 -19.74 -4.41 -3.83
N LEU A 198 -18.72 -3.89 -4.53
CA LEU A 198 -17.65 -3.12 -3.88
C LEU A 198 -18.17 -1.87 -3.18
N LEU A 199 -19.06 -1.08 -3.83
CA LEU A 199 -19.57 0.16 -3.26
C LEU A 199 -20.63 -0.06 -2.19
N GLU A 200 -21.62 -0.91 -2.46
CA GLU A 200 -22.85 -1.03 -1.66
C GLU A 200 -22.70 -2.05 -0.53
N ASP A 201 -21.95 -3.12 -0.74
CA ASP A 201 -21.79 -4.20 0.23
C ASP A 201 -20.51 -4.05 1.05
N LEU A 202 -19.35 -3.90 0.41
CA LEU A 202 -18.08 -3.69 1.11
C LEU A 202 -17.88 -2.26 1.62
N GLY A 203 -18.50 -1.26 0.95
CA GLY A 203 -18.51 0.12 1.42
C GLY A 203 -17.36 0.99 0.91
N TYR A 204 -16.72 0.63 -0.20
CA TYR A 204 -15.73 1.48 -0.85
C TYR A 204 -16.34 2.81 -1.32
N ALA A 205 -15.53 3.86 -1.40
CA ALA A 205 -15.94 5.18 -1.89
C ALA A 205 -15.73 5.33 -3.41
N GLY A 206 -14.89 4.51 -3.99
CA GLY A 206 -14.56 4.61 -5.41
C GLY A 206 -13.53 3.56 -5.86
N PHE A 207 -13.02 3.76 -7.08
CA PHE A 207 -12.21 2.79 -7.79
C PHE A 207 -10.90 3.37 -8.32
N ARG A 208 -9.84 2.58 -8.25
CA ARG A 208 -8.69 2.66 -9.13
C ARG A 208 -8.80 1.49 -10.11
N TYR A 209 -9.06 1.79 -11.37
CA TYR A 209 -9.07 0.79 -12.43
C TYR A 209 -7.66 0.49 -12.89
N ASP A 210 -7.28 -0.78 -12.74
CA ASP A 210 -6.03 -1.32 -13.24
C ASP A 210 -6.02 -1.39 -14.76
N MET A 211 -4.88 -1.12 -15.37
CA MET A 211 -4.59 -1.36 -16.78
C MET A 211 -5.72 -0.95 -17.76
N VAL A 212 -6.23 0.29 -17.63
CA VAL A 212 -7.35 0.76 -18.49
C VAL A 212 -6.95 0.95 -19.97
N LYS A 213 -5.70 0.74 -20.34
CA LYS A 213 -5.26 0.62 -21.73
C LYS A 213 -5.72 -0.70 -22.37
N GLY A 214 -6.04 -1.71 -21.56
CA GLY A 214 -6.42 -3.03 -22.02
C GLY A 214 -7.82 -3.11 -22.60
N TYR A 215 -8.67 -2.08 -22.43
CA TYR A 215 -10.01 -2.06 -23.01
C TYR A 215 -10.44 -0.63 -23.37
N ALA A 216 -11.41 -0.52 -24.31
CA ALA A 216 -11.86 0.78 -24.77
C ALA A 216 -12.51 1.62 -23.65
N SER A 217 -12.18 2.90 -23.57
CA SER A 217 -12.64 3.88 -22.57
C SER A 217 -14.17 3.96 -22.42
N LYS A 218 -14.93 3.64 -23.46
CA LYS A 218 -16.40 3.56 -23.42
C LYS A 218 -16.91 2.58 -22.36
N PHE A 219 -16.13 1.54 -22.03
CA PHE A 219 -16.52 0.57 -21.00
C PHE A 219 -16.30 1.13 -19.58
N THR A 220 -15.25 1.89 -19.34
CA THR A 220 -15.11 2.64 -18.08
C THR A 220 -16.31 3.57 -17.88
N LYS A 221 -16.72 4.30 -18.92
CA LYS A 221 -17.93 5.10 -18.87
C LYS A 221 -19.17 4.27 -18.52
N LEU A 222 -19.39 3.16 -19.28
CA LEU A 222 -20.53 2.27 -19.07
C LEU A 222 -20.64 1.76 -17.63
N TYR A 223 -19.51 1.37 -17.05
CA TYR A 223 -19.44 0.84 -15.70
C TYR A 223 -19.63 1.92 -14.63
N ASN A 224 -19.03 3.08 -14.81
CA ASN A 224 -19.20 4.22 -13.89
C ASN A 224 -20.61 4.81 -13.93
N GLU A 225 -21.26 4.85 -15.09
CA GLU A 225 -22.67 5.29 -15.20
C GLU A 225 -23.63 4.36 -14.46
N ASP A 226 -23.32 3.06 -14.41
CA ASP A 226 -24.12 2.06 -13.69
C ASP A 226 -23.82 2.04 -12.18
N ALA A 227 -22.55 1.99 -11.79
CA ALA A 227 -22.13 1.86 -10.39
C ALA A 227 -22.13 3.20 -9.62
N LYS A 228 -21.89 4.32 -10.30
CA LYS A 228 -21.86 5.69 -9.76
C LYS A 228 -20.89 5.88 -8.59
N PRO A 229 -19.61 5.54 -8.74
CA PRO A 229 -18.61 5.77 -7.70
C PRO A 229 -18.47 7.27 -7.42
N GLN A 230 -18.16 7.63 -6.17
CA GLN A 230 -17.82 9.01 -5.81
C GLN A 230 -16.47 9.42 -6.42
N PHE A 231 -15.54 8.49 -6.51
CA PHE A 231 -14.20 8.67 -7.06
C PHE A 231 -13.90 7.56 -8.07
N SER A 232 -13.30 7.93 -9.19
CA SER A 232 -12.84 6.98 -10.21
C SER A 232 -11.53 7.47 -10.82
N VAL A 233 -10.49 6.65 -10.79
CA VAL A 233 -9.20 6.92 -11.42
C VAL A 233 -8.75 5.72 -12.23
N GLY A 234 -8.28 5.93 -13.45
CA GLY A 234 -7.72 4.89 -14.32
C GLY A 234 -6.20 4.95 -14.39
N GLU A 235 -5.59 3.79 -14.41
CA GLU A 235 -4.18 3.65 -14.75
C GLU A 235 -4.02 3.60 -16.28
N TYR A 236 -3.71 4.75 -16.87
CA TYR A 236 -3.39 4.86 -18.29
C TYR A 236 -1.93 5.29 -18.45
N TRP A 237 -1.02 4.36 -18.49
CA TRP A 237 0.43 4.62 -18.50
C TRP A 237 0.92 5.02 -19.89
N ASP A 238 0.86 6.32 -20.19
CA ASP A 238 1.20 6.85 -21.52
C ASP A 238 1.53 8.35 -21.48
N SER A 239 1.63 8.97 -22.67
CA SER A 239 1.68 10.42 -22.85
C SER A 239 0.44 11.10 -22.31
N SER A 240 0.57 12.36 -21.87
CA SER A 240 -0.59 13.13 -21.41
C SER A 240 -1.64 13.32 -22.50
N ARG A 241 -1.24 13.33 -23.77
CA ARG A 241 -2.21 13.39 -24.87
C ARG A 241 -3.05 12.12 -24.95
N ALA A 242 -2.44 10.95 -24.78
CA ALA A 242 -3.17 9.69 -24.77
C ALA A 242 -4.09 9.58 -23.55
N ILE A 243 -3.60 9.96 -22.35
CA ILE A 243 -4.38 10.06 -21.12
C ILE A 243 -5.58 11.00 -21.30
N LYS A 244 -5.35 12.19 -21.85
CA LYS A 244 -6.42 13.16 -22.17
C LYS A 244 -7.47 12.53 -23.09
N ASN A 245 -7.05 11.87 -24.15
CA ASN A 245 -7.97 11.25 -25.09
C ASN A 245 -8.81 10.16 -24.42
N TRP A 246 -8.22 9.38 -23.51
CA TRP A 246 -8.92 8.39 -22.73
C TRP A 246 -9.96 9.05 -21.79
N ILE A 247 -9.59 10.14 -21.08
CA ILE A 247 -10.52 10.90 -20.23
C ILE A 247 -11.69 11.45 -21.06
N ASP A 248 -11.42 12.04 -22.23
CA ASP A 248 -12.46 12.57 -23.12
C ASP A 248 -13.38 11.47 -23.68
N ASN A 249 -12.80 10.35 -24.13
CA ASN A 249 -13.52 9.23 -24.69
C ASN A 249 -14.34 8.46 -23.64
N SER A 250 -13.98 8.54 -22.36
CA SER A 250 -14.81 8.10 -21.24
C SER A 250 -15.85 9.14 -20.81
N GLU A 251 -16.00 10.25 -21.57
CA GLU A 251 -16.85 11.40 -21.25
C GLU A 251 -16.58 11.98 -19.86
N LYS A 252 -15.29 11.99 -19.46
CA LYS A 252 -14.84 12.48 -18.16
C LYS A 252 -15.45 11.75 -16.95
N SER A 253 -15.87 10.51 -17.15
CA SER A 253 -16.42 9.66 -16.09
C SER A 253 -15.35 9.10 -15.15
N SER A 254 -14.06 9.32 -15.45
CA SER A 254 -12.92 8.93 -14.62
C SER A 254 -11.80 9.94 -14.72
N ALA A 255 -11.06 10.14 -13.65
CA ALA A 255 -9.73 10.75 -13.62
C ALA A 255 -8.67 9.74 -14.07
N ALA A 256 -7.43 10.17 -14.21
CA ALA A 256 -6.29 9.31 -14.50
C ALA A 256 -5.04 9.74 -13.71
N PHE A 257 -4.11 8.79 -13.49
CA PHE A 257 -2.79 9.10 -12.94
C PHE A 257 -1.97 9.94 -13.93
N ASP A 258 -1.36 11.03 -13.43
CA ASP A 258 -0.50 11.91 -14.23
C ASP A 258 0.94 11.36 -14.27
N PHE A 259 1.19 10.41 -15.14
CA PHE A 259 2.51 9.80 -15.32
C PHE A 259 3.57 10.80 -15.76
N GLN A 260 3.19 11.83 -16.53
CA GLN A 260 4.15 12.82 -16.98
C GLN A 260 4.57 13.77 -15.86
N PHE A 261 3.70 14.01 -14.86
CA PHE A 261 4.07 14.70 -13.62
C PHE A 261 5.18 13.93 -12.89
N LYS A 262 4.99 12.62 -12.67
CA LYS A 262 6.01 11.78 -12.06
C LYS A 262 7.34 11.85 -12.79
N TYR A 263 7.33 11.78 -14.12
CA TYR A 263 8.56 11.75 -14.91
C TYR A 263 9.32 13.09 -14.87
N VAL A 264 8.66 14.24 -14.90
CA VAL A 264 9.37 15.52 -14.78
C VAL A 264 9.97 15.69 -13.39
N VAL A 265 9.28 15.27 -12.34
CA VAL A 265 9.80 15.30 -10.95
C VAL A 265 11.03 14.38 -10.83
N ARG A 266 10.92 13.13 -11.28
CA ARG A 266 12.04 12.19 -11.28
C ARG A 266 13.24 12.75 -12.06
N ASN A 267 13.02 13.33 -13.25
CA ASN A 267 14.10 13.91 -14.05
C ASN A 267 14.77 15.08 -13.34
N ALA A 268 14.01 15.93 -12.63
CA ALA A 268 14.57 17.04 -11.86
C ALA A 268 15.49 16.52 -10.75
N THR A 269 15.02 15.56 -9.96
CA THR A 269 15.79 14.98 -8.87
C THR A 269 17.00 14.20 -9.37
N ASP A 270 16.85 13.27 -10.32
CA ASP A 270 17.93 12.40 -10.81
C ASP A 270 19.08 13.21 -11.42
N LYS A 271 18.76 14.25 -12.17
CA LYS A 271 19.75 15.10 -12.84
C LYS A 271 20.29 16.22 -11.94
N GLY A 272 19.66 16.50 -10.81
CA GLY A 272 19.95 17.66 -10.00
C GLY A 272 19.77 18.97 -10.77
N ASP A 273 18.75 19.01 -11.61
CA ASP A 273 18.39 20.16 -12.45
C ASP A 273 16.89 20.43 -12.32
N TRP A 274 16.56 21.37 -11.46
CA TRP A 274 15.18 21.66 -11.08
C TRP A 274 14.39 22.38 -12.18
N THR A 275 15.05 22.84 -13.25
CA THR A 275 14.35 23.39 -14.43
C THR A 275 13.45 22.36 -15.13
N TYR A 276 13.64 21.07 -14.87
CA TYR A 276 12.78 20.01 -15.43
C TYR A 276 11.33 20.11 -14.97
N LEU A 277 11.06 20.71 -13.80
CA LEU A 277 9.69 20.92 -13.29
C LEU A 277 8.86 21.89 -14.17
N GLY A 278 9.51 22.81 -14.86
CA GLY A 278 8.90 23.75 -15.81
C GLY A 278 8.90 23.26 -17.27
N LYS A 279 9.18 21.97 -17.52
CA LYS A 279 9.32 21.41 -18.87
C LYS A 279 8.37 20.22 -19.10
N ASN A 280 8.17 19.88 -20.35
CA ASN A 280 7.58 18.62 -20.74
C ASN A 280 8.60 17.48 -20.65
N ASN A 281 8.13 16.27 -20.39
CA ASN A 281 9.00 15.11 -20.39
C ASN A 281 9.47 14.77 -21.81
N GLU A 282 10.75 14.41 -21.96
CA GLU A 282 11.41 14.06 -23.22
C GLU A 282 11.38 15.17 -24.30
N ASN A 283 11.09 16.43 -23.94
CA ASN A 283 10.88 17.55 -24.85
C ASN A 283 9.78 17.29 -25.91
N LYS A 284 8.73 16.54 -25.54
CA LYS A 284 7.58 16.25 -26.40
C LYS A 284 6.36 17.05 -25.92
N ASP A 285 5.70 17.78 -26.82
CA ASP A 285 4.51 18.58 -26.49
C ASP A 285 3.32 17.74 -25.96
N GLU A 286 3.29 16.46 -26.29
CA GLU A 286 2.30 15.51 -25.77
C GLU A 286 2.55 15.07 -24.34
N ASN A 287 3.71 15.42 -23.75
CA ASN A 287 4.19 14.99 -22.44
C ASN A 287 4.28 16.13 -21.41
N TRP A 288 3.53 17.22 -21.58
CA TRP A 288 3.30 18.15 -20.49
C TRP A 288 2.48 17.47 -19.38
N PRO A 289 2.83 17.62 -18.09
CA PRO A 289 1.96 17.15 -17.01
C PRO A 289 0.51 17.66 -17.19
N LEU A 290 -0.48 16.83 -16.86
CA LEU A 290 -1.90 17.23 -16.96
C LEU A 290 -2.22 18.48 -16.12
N VAL A 291 -1.49 18.68 -15.02
CA VAL A 291 -1.64 19.85 -14.16
C VAL A 291 -0.98 21.11 -14.70
N SER A 292 -0.11 20.99 -15.71
CA SER A 292 0.62 22.13 -16.28
C SER A 292 -0.32 23.11 -16.97
N SER A 293 -0.07 24.41 -16.82
CA SER A 293 -0.76 25.47 -17.58
C SER A 293 -0.42 25.44 -19.08
N GLN A 294 0.62 24.74 -19.48
CA GLN A 294 0.98 24.51 -20.88
C GLN A 294 0.16 23.40 -21.53
N PHE A 295 -0.57 22.60 -20.72
CA PHE A 295 -1.40 21.51 -21.22
C PHE A 295 -2.88 21.94 -21.23
N HIS A 296 -3.44 22.19 -22.43
CA HIS A 296 -4.85 22.56 -22.63
C HIS A 296 -5.38 23.61 -21.64
N ASP A 297 -4.59 24.65 -21.37
CA ASP A 297 -4.95 25.75 -20.46
C ASP A 297 -5.32 25.27 -19.03
N GLY A 298 -4.84 24.10 -18.64
CA GLY A 298 -5.10 23.51 -17.34
C GLY A 298 -6.46 22.85 -17.18
N SER A 299 -7.22 22.63 -18.23
CA SER A 299 -8.58 22.04 -18.19
C SER A 299 -8.63 20.60 -17.74
N TYR A 300 -7.47 19.90 -17.63
CA TYR A 300 -7.38 18.52 -17.15
C TYR A 300 -6.87 18.41 -15.72
N ARG A 301 -6.60 19.50 -15.01
CA ARG A 301 -6.17 19.50 -13.61
C ARG A 301 -7.15 18.77 -12.70
N GLN A 302 -8.45 18.96 -12.91
CA GLN A 302 -9.50 18.29 -12.16
C GLN A 302 -9.34 16.76 -12.20
N TYR A 303 -8.95 16.23 -13.34
CA TYR A 303 -8.85 14.78 -13.59
C TYR A 303 -7.44 14.22 -13.43
N ALA A 304 -6.51 15.02 -12.90
CA ALA A 304 -5.14 14.61 -12.68
C ALA A 304 -4.95 14.07 -11.25
N ILE A 305 -4.68 12.78 -11.13
CA ILE A 305 -4.18 12.20 -9.88
C ILE A 305 -2.66 12.22 -9.96
N THR A 306 -2.06 13.18 -9.27
CA THR A 306 -0.61 13.40 -9.30
C THR A 306 0.11 12.49 -8.32
N PHE A 307 1.29 12.02 -8.67
CA PHE A 307 2.12 11.17 -7.83
C PHE A 307 3.60 11.30 -8.21
N VAL A 308 4.51 10.89 -7.34
CA VAL A 308 5.96 10.91 -7.61
C VAL A 308 6.59 9.52 -7.54
N GLU A 309 5.92 8.58 -6.88
CA GLU A 309 6.30 7.16 -6.79
C GLU A 309 5.06 6.30 -6.56
N ASN A 310 5.10 5.04 -7.00
CA ASN A 310 4.09 4.03 -6.74
C ASN A 310 4.71 2.62 -6.70
N HIS A 311 3.89 1.59 -6.47
CA HIS A 311 4.28 0.19 -6.34
C HIS A 311 4.87 -0.43 -7.61
N ASP A 312 4.64 0.17 -8.80
CA ASP A 312 5.20 -0.31 -10.08
C ASP A 312 6.49 0.38 -10.46
N THR A 313 6.75 1.55 -9.89
CA THR A 313 7.92 2.36 -10.24
C THR A 313 9.01 2.36 -9.18
N GLU A 314 8.72 1.90 -7.98
CA GLU A 314 9.66 1.80 -6.87
C GLU A 314 10.84 0.85 -7.12
N VAL A 315 11.84 0.90 -6.27
CA VAL A 315 12.83 -0.19 -6.17
C VAL A 315 12.23 -1.30 -5.32
N ARG A 316 12.01 -2.45 -5.93
CA ARG A 316 11.48 -3.64 -5.26
C ARG A 316 12.56 -4.38 -4.46
N PRO A 317 12.20 -5.27 -3.51
CA PRO A 317 13.17 -6.03 -2.72
C PRO A 317 14.15 -6.88 -3.55
N ASP A 318 13.71 -7.37 -4.71
CA ASP A 318 14.55 -8.11 -5.67
C ASP A 318 15.51 -7.23 -6.48
N GLY A 319 15.48 -5.90 -6.25
CA GLY A 319 16.26 -4.91 -6.97
C GLY A 319 15.68 -4.48 -8.31
N SER A 320 14.58 -5.07 -8.76
CA SER A 320 13.88 -4.62 -9.96
C SER A 320 13.25 -3.24 -9.73
N SER A 321 13.12 -2.45 -10.80
CA SER A 321 12.53 -1.12 -10.71
C SER A 321 12.17 -0.60 -12.10
N ASN A 322 11.16 0.28 -12.15
CA ASN A 322 10.73 0.93 -13.40
C ASN A 322 10.73 2.46 -13.25
N GLY A 323 11.92 3.05 -13.21
CA GLY A 323 12.11 4.50 -13.12
C GLY A 323 11.76 5.10 -11.74
N PRO A 324 12.32 4.56 -10.65
CA PRO A 324 12.02 4.97 -9.29
C PRO A 324 12.53 6.37 -8.96
N LEU A 325 11.94 6.98 -7.93
CA LEU A 325 12.45 8.19 -7.30
C LEU A 325 13.56 7.81 -6.30
N ARG A 326 14.83 8.12 -6.62
CA ARG A 326 15.99 7.63 -5.85
C ARG A 326 16.53 8.62 -4.82
N LYS A 327 16.18 9.91 -4.91
CA LYS A 327 16.69 10.97 -4.03
C LYS A 327 15.76 12.17 -4.00
N ASP A 328 16.00 13.09 -3.07
CA ASP A 328 15.23 14.31 -2.88
C ASP A 328 13.73 14.06 -2.64
N THR A 329 13.39 12.94 -1.99
CA THR A 329 12.02 12.50 -1.74
C THR A 329 11.17 13.57 -1.06
N LEU A 330 11.73 14.30 -0.09
CA LEU A 330 11.01 15.40 0.57
C LEU A 330 10.69 16.54 -0.39
N ALA A 331 11.66 16.98 -1.20
CA ALA A 331 11.44 18.05 -2.17
C ALA A 331 10.44 17.63 -3.27
N ALA A 332 10.48 16.35 -3.69
CA ALA A 332 9.52 15.80 -4.64
C ALA A 332 8.09 15.81 -4.08
N ASN A 333 7.90 15.37 -2.83
CA ASN A 333 6.58 15.41 -2.17
C ASN A 333 6.15 16.85 -1.84
N ALA A 334 7.09 17.77 -1.56
CA ALA A 334 6.77 19.18 -1.41
C ALA A 334 6.23 19.78 -2.73
N TYR A 335 6.87 19.47 -3.86
CA TYR A 335 6.32 19.89 -5.15
C TYR A 335 4.96 19.26 -5.43
N LEU A 336 4.80 17.96 -5.19
CA LEU A 336 3.54 17.23 -5.36
C LEU A 336 2.40 17.88 -4.56
N LEU A 337 2.62 18.15 -3.27
CA LEU A 337 1.59 18.70 -2.38
C LEU A 337 1.32 20.20 -2.62
N ALA A 338 2.24 20.92 -3.26
CA ALA A 338 2.00 22.32 -3.66
C ALA A 338 1.15 22.44 -4.93
N MET A 339 1.25 21.49 -5.86
CA MET A 339 0.63 21.58 -7.18
C MET A 339 -0.88 21.26 -7.16
N PRO A 340 -1.67 21.77 -8.14
CA PRO A 340 -3.06 21.34 -8.33
C PRO A 340 -3.13 19.85 -8.73
N GLY A 341 -4.35 19.37 -8.99
CA GLY A 341 -4.63 17.94 -9.09
C GLY A 341 -4.87 17.35 -7.71
N THR A 342 -5.18 16.06 -7.65
CA THR A 342 -5.28 15.34 -6.37
C THR A 342 -3.98 14.59 -6.12
N PRO A 343 -3.19 14.99 -5.11
CA PRO A 343 -1.92 14.33 -4.82
C PRO A 343 -2.16 12.95 -4.21
N CYS A 344 -1.45 11.95 -4.71
CA CYS A 344 -1.38 10.60 -4.19
C CYS A 344 0.01 10.35 -3.60
N ILE A 345 0.08 10.21 -2.28
CA ILE A 345 1.31 9.95 -1.54
C ILE A 345 1.57 8.45 -1.51
N PHE A 346 2.81 8.05 -1.73
CA PHE A 346 3.23 6.66 -1.67
C PHE A 346 3.52 6.23 -0.22
N LEU A 347 3.06 5.05 0.20
CA LEU A 347 3.17 4.60 1.60
C LEU A 347 4.61 4.61 2.14
N LYS A 348 5.62 4.19 1.35
CA LYS A 348 7.01 4.25 1.78
C LYS A 348 7.48 5.68 2.08
N HIS A 349 7.02 6.66 1.30
CA HIS A 349 7.33 8.07 1.56
C HIS A 349 6.65 8.55 2.84
N TRP A 350 5.37 8.17 3.06
CA TRP A 350 4.66 8.47 4.30
C TRP A 350 5.35 7.87 5.51
N LYS A 351 5.73 6.60 5.48
CA LYS A 351 6.45 5.94 6.58
C LYS A 351 7.77 6.62 6.90
N ALA A 352 8.52 7.05 5.88
CA ALA A 352 9.83 7.66 6.05
C ALA A 352 9.78 9.13 6.52
N TYR A 353 8.76 9.89 6.11
CA TYR A 353 8.70 11.35 6.27
C TYR A 353 7.32 11.84 6.74
N LYS A 354 6.71 11.11 7.66
CA LYS A 354 5.33 11.31 8.13
C LYS A 354 5.07 12.75 8.57
N GLN A 355 5.89 13.28 9.45
CA GLN A 355 5.70 14.63 10.01
C GLN A 355 5.82 15.70 8.93
N GLU A 356 6.82 15.59 8.06
CA GLU A 356 7.06 16.56 7.00
C GLU A 356 5.93 16.55 5.97
N ILE A 357 5.50 15.35 5.54
CA ILE A 357 4.39 15.20 4.57
C ILE A 357 3.08 15.73 5.17
N ALA A 358 2.79 15.42 6.44
CA ALA A 358 1.61 15.93 7.11
C ALA A 358 1.63 17.45 7.22
N ASN A 359 2.78 18.04 7.54
CA ASN A 359 2.93 19.50 7.60
C ASN A 359 2.70 20.14 6.22
N MET A 360 3.25 19.56 5.15
CA MET A 360 3.02 20.04 3.77
C MET A 360 1.54 19.97 3.39
N ALA A 361 0.88 18.84 3.68
CA ALA A 361 -0.54 18.65 3.42
C ALA A 361 -1.41 19.63 4.23
N THR A 362 -1.01 19.92 5.46
CA THR A 362 -1.69 20.90 6.31
C THR A 362 -1.61 22.31 5.73
N VAL A 363 -0.43 22.73 5.24
CA VAL A 363 -0.29 24.03 4.56
C VAL A 363 -1.14 24.08 3.29
N ARG A 364 -1.12 22.99 2.46
CA ARG A 364 -1.98 22.87 1.28
C ARG A 364 -3.45 23.11 1.62
N LYS A 365 -3.96 22.41 2.65
CA LYS A 365 -5.35 22.52 3.11
C LYS A 365 -5.65 23.91 3.67
N ALA A 366 -4.75 24.50 4.46
CA ALA A 366 -4.92 25.84 5.01
C ALA A 366 -5.00 26.93 3.93
N VAL A 367 -4.16 26.87 2.92
CA VAL A 367 -4.20 27.76 1.74
C VAL A 367 -5.45 27.51 0.89
N GLY A 368 -6.04 26.31 0.97
CA GLY A 368 -7.22 25.93 0.19
C GLY A 368 -6.88 25.56 -1.25
N ILE A 369 -5.76 24.86 -1.47
CA ILE A 369 -5.40 24.36 -2.81
C ILE A 369 -6.31 23.18 -3.15
N THR A 370 -6.89 23.22 -4.34
CA THR A 370 -7.76 22.17 -4.90
C THR A 370 -7.17 21.59 -6.18
N ASN A 371 -7.82 20.57 -6.71
CA ASN A 371 -7.44 19.98 -7.98
C ASN A 371 -7.58 20.94 -9.18
N THR A 372 -8.34 22.02 -9.05
CA THR A 372 -8.54 23.04 -10.10
C THR A 372 -7.71 24.31 -9.88
N SER A 373 -6.96 24.42 -8.81
CA SER A 373 -6.08 25.57 -8.51
C SER A 373 -5.11 25.88 -9.65
N THR A 374 -4.71 27.14 -9.76
CA THR A 374 -3.84 27.59 -10.87
C THR A 374 -2.39 27.74 -10.38
N PRO A 375 -1.44 27.02 -10.97
CA PRO A 375 -0.03 27.21 -10.71
C PRO A 375 0.57 28.27 -11.64
N GLN A 376 1.56 29.00 -11.14
CA GLN A 376 2.36 29.96 -11.91
C GLN A 376 3.84 29.76 -11.59
N GLU A 377 4.65 29.51 -12.61
CA GLU A 377 6.09 29.50 -12.47
C GLU A 377 6.59 30.89 -12.10
N ILE A 378 7.33 31.01 -11.00
CA ILE A 378 7.96 32.26 -10.53
C ILE A 378 9.44 32.29 -10.89
N ALA A 379 10.12 31.16 -10.73
CA ALA A 379 11.53 31.03 -11.09
C ALA A 379 11.87 29.59 -11.47
N SER A 380 12.70 29.45 -12.49
CA SER A 380 13.18 28.16 -12.98
C SER A 380 14.70 28.23 -13.14
N GLN A 381 15.42 27.66 -12.19
CA GLN A 381 16.87 27.63 -12.13
C GLN A 381 17.35 26.20 -11.95
N LYS A 382 18.63 25.95 -12.29
CA LYS A 382 19.19 24.60 -12.11
C LYS A 382 19.11 24.13 -10.67
N ASP A 383 19.39 25.02 -9.71
CA ASP A 383 19.51 24.69 -8.29
C ASP A 383 18.19 24.82 -7.52
N TYR A 384 17.17 25.43 -8.10
CA TYR A 384 15.83 25.53 -7.51
C TYR A 384 14.75 25.84 -8.54
N TYR A 385 13.53 25.49 -8.21
CA TYR A 385 12.31 25.84 -8.92
C TYR A 385 11.31 26.45 -7.93
N ALA A 386 10.70 27.58 -8.30
CA ALA A 386 9.71 28.28 -7.49
C ALA A 386 8.38 28.36 -8.24
N VAL A 387 7.32 27.90 -7.61
CA VAL A 387 5.95 27.94 -8.16
C VAL A 387 4.99 28.55 -7.14
N GLU A 388 4.18 29.51 -7.60
CA GLU A 388 3.04 30.05 -6.87
C GLU A 388 1.79 29.24 -7.24
N VAL A 389 0.98 28.87 -6.24
CA VAL A 389 -0.31 28.24 -6.46
C VAL A 389 -1.36 28.98 -5.68
N THR A 390 -2.42 29.43 -6.36
CA THR A 390 -3.54 30.15 -5.77
C THR A 390 -4.58 29.16 -5.25
N GLY A 391 -4.82 29.18 -3.94
CA GLY A 391 -5.92 28.48 -3.27
C GLY A 391 -7.12 29.36 -3.00
N THR A 392 -8.13 28.82 -2.32
CA THR A 392 -9.36 29.55 -1.96
C THR A 392 -9.18 30.55 -0.81
N ASN A 393 -8.20 30.32 0.06
CA ASN A 393 -7.97 31.10 1.27
C ASN A 393 -6.73 31.99 1.19
N GLY A 394 -5.82 31.72 0.25
CA GLY A 394 -4.56 32.42 0.11
C GLY A 394 -3.71 31.85 -1.03
N LYS A 395 -2.41 32.10 -0.96
CA LYS A 395 -1.45 31.62 -1.95
C LYS A 395 -0.33 30.84 -1.27
N LEU A 396 0.17 29.82 -1.94
CA LEU A 396 1.37 29.06 -1.59
C LEU A 396 2.45 29.36 -2.62
N LEU A 397 3.63 29.78 -2.17
CA LEU A 397 4.85 29.77 -2.97
C LEU A 397 5.73 28.61 -2.49
N ALA A 398 5.83 27.58 -3.29
CA ALA A 398 6.70 26.45 -3.03
C ALA A 398 8.00 26.62 -3.78
N VAL A 399 9.12 26.54 -3.05
CA VAL A 399 10.46 26.54 -3.60
C VAL A 399 11.10 25.19 -3.31
N VAL A 400 11.52 24.48 -4.34
CA VAL A 400 12.14 23.16 -4.22
C VAL A 400 13.49 23.13 -4.94
N GLY A 401 14.44 22.41 -4.38
CA GLY A 401 15.79 22.29 -4.93
C GLY A 401 16.90 22.54 -3.92
N THR A 402 18.13 22.26 -4.32
CA THR A 402 19.30 22.30 -3.45
C THR A 402 19.57 23.67 -2.82
N LYS A 403 19.09 24.76 -3.48
CA LYS A 403 19.17 26.13 -2.96
C LYS A 403 17.81 26.72 -2.58
N ALA A 404 16.82 25.90 -2.32
CA ALA A 404 15.52 26.38 -1.86
C ALA A 404 15.61 27.25 -0.59
N ALA A 405 16.50 26.90 0.33
CA ALA A 405 16.69 27.63 1.58
C ALA A 405 17.29 29.03 1.39
N ASP A 406 18.00 29.27 0.28
CA ASP A 406 18.63 30.55 -0.03
C ASP A 406 17.66 31.53 -0.75
N TYR A 407 16.49 31.03 -1.15
CA TYR A 407 15.51 31.83 -1.89
C TYR A 407 14.80 32.81 -0.96
N THR A 408 14.73 34.06 -1.40
CA THR A 408 13.97 35.10 -0.72
C THR A 408 12.91 35.64 -1.71
N PRO A 409 11.62 35.45 -1.39
CA PRO A 409 10.56 35.96 -2.27
C PRO A 409 10.40 37.47 -2.19
N ASP A 410 10.02 38.09 -3.30
CA ASP A 410 9.61 39.49 -3.36
C ASP A 410 8.12 39.61 -2.96
N GLY A 411 7.76 40.61 -2.13
CA GLY A 411 6.39 40.89 -1.72
C GLY A 411 6.03 40.32 -0.35
N ASP A 412 4.72 40.24 -0.05
CA ASP A 412 4.19 39.90 1.26
C ASP A 412 4.09 38.38 1.47
N TRP A 413 5.25 37.72 1.51
CA TRP A 413 5.34 36.29 1.77
C TRP A 413 5.87 36.02 3.18
N GLN A 414 5.24 35.10 3.87
CA GLN A 414 5.68 34.61 5.17
C GLN A 414 6.03 33.13 5.07
N LYS A 415 7.16 32.76 5.66
CA LYS A 415 7.59 31.36 5.66
C LYS A 415 6.69 30.54 6.59
N ALA A 416 6.06 29.50 6.06
CA ALA A 416 5.24 28.57 6.82
C ALA A 416 6.07 27.37 7.32
N ILE A 417 6.70 26.63 6.41
CA ILE A 417 7.51 25.45 6.73
C ILE A 417 8.74 25.37 5.83
N SER A 418 9.73 24.62 6.25
CA SER A 418 10.90 24.30 5.43
C SER A 418 11.52 22.96 5.86
N GLY A 419 12.23 22.32 4.95
CA GLY A 419 12.94 21.08 5.21
C GLY A 419 14.03 20.83 4.17
N TYR A 420 14.45 19.57 4.04
CA TYR A 420 15.51 19.22 3.11
C TYR A 420 15.09 19.50 1.66
N HIS A 421 15.76 20.48 1.05
CA HIS A 421 15.58 20.96 -0.32
C HIS A 421 14.18 21.49 -0.66
N TYR A 422 13.44 22.03 0.36
CA TYR A 422 12.18 22.73 0.11
C TYR A 422 11.92 23.85 1.13
N VAL A 423 11.17 24.85 0.70
CA VAL A 423 10.58 25.90 1.56
C VAL A 423 9.18 26.24 1.03
N TYR A 424 8.22 26.37 1.94
CA TYR A 424 6.89 26.91 1.65
C TYR A 424 6.73 28.28 2.27
N TYR A 425 6.33 29.24 1.46
CA TYR A 425 5.88 30.55 1.87
C TYR A 425 4.38 30.68 1.57
N VAL A 426 3.66 31.40 2.45
CA VAL A 426 2.23 31.67 2.29
C VAL A 426 1.98 33.17 2.24
N SER A 427 0.91 33.58 1.54
CA SER A 427 0.42 34.94 1.48
C SER A 427 -1.11 34.92 1.54
N GLY A 428 -1.69 35.92 2.22
CA GLY A 428 -3.13 36.01 2.44
C GLY A 428 -3.66 35.19 3.62
N ILE A 429 -2.81 34.38 4.26
CA ILE A 429 -3.10 33.67 5.51
C ILE A 429 -1.94 33.87 6.50
N ASP A 430 -2.24 33.80 7.79
CA ASP A 430 -1.23 33.84 8.84
C ASP A 430 -0.66 32.44 9.08
N PRO A 431 0.65 32.19 8.84
CA PRO A 431 1.25 30.88 9.08
C PRO A 431 1.22 30.46 10.56
N GLU A 432 1.19 31.40 11.52
CA GLU A 432 1.08 31.08 12.94
C GLU A 432 -0.32 30.55 13.33
N SER A 433 -1.33 30.77 12.48
CA SER A 433 -2.68 30.21 12.67
C SER A 433 -2.80 28.75 12.23
N ILE A 434 -1.80 28.21 11.53
CA ILE A 434 -1.81 26.84 11.01
C ILE A 434 -1.46 25.88 12.15
N THR A 435 -2.39 24.98 12.48
CA THR A 435 -2.15 23.92 13.46
C THR A 435 -1.68 22.66 12.76
N TYR A 436 -0.48 22.24 13.05
CA TYR A 436 0.11 21.02 12.48
C TYR A 436 -0.20 19.81 13.34
N PRO A 437 -0.45 18.62 12.73
CA PRO A 437 -0.56 17.41 13.51
C PRO A 437 0.77 17.06 14.16
N GLU A 438 0.71 16.54 15.37
CA GLU A 438 1.88 16.02 16.08
C GLU A 438 1.74 14.50 16.18
N PHE A 439 2.71 13.80 15.67
CA PHE A 439 2.78 12.35 15.84
C PHE A 439 3.60 12.01 17.07
N ALA A 440 3.05 11.16 17.91
CA ALA A 440 3.82 10.61 19.01
C ALA A 440 5.08 9.95 18.45
N LYS A 441 6.23 10.27 19.02
CA LYS A 441 7.43 9.49 18.72
C LYS A 441 7.15 8.07 19.16
N SER A 442 7.37 7.12 18.27
CA SER A 442 7.20 5.70 18.62
C SER A 442 8.07 5.41 19.85
N ASP A 443 7.43 4.98 20.94
CA ASP A 443 8.14 4.46 22.11
C ASP A 443 8.65 3.03 21.88
N PHE A 444 8.50 2.54 20.63
CA PHE A 444 8.97 1.22 20.24
C PHE A 444 10.47 1.08 20.49
N LYS A 445 10.82 0.00 21.14
CA LYS A 445 12.22 -0.37 21.36
C LYS A 445 12.50 -1.62 20.56
N PRO A 446 13.44 -1.55 19.60
CA PRO A 446 13.85 -2.72 18.86
C PRO A 446 14.18 -3.89 19.77
N TYR A 447 13.72 -5.07 19.41
CA TYR A 447 13.98 -6.29 20.14
C TYR A 447 14.33 -7.42 19.17
N THR A 448 14.81 -8.53 19.71
CA THR A 448 15.16 -9.72 18.94
C THR A 448 14.20 -10.83 19.27
N ILE A 449 13.73 -11.54 18.26
CA ILE A 449 12.96 -12.77 18.40
C ILE A 449 13.81 -13.97 18.02
N THR A 450 13.49 -15.13 18.60
CA THR A 450 14.12 -16.42 18.31
C THR A 450 13.09 -17.33 17.65
N ILE A 451 13.44 -17.85 16.47
CA ILE A 451 12.66 -18.86 15.77
C ILE A 451 13.38 -20.20 15.92
N GLY A 452 12.67 -21.19 16.45
CA GLY A 452 13.14 -22.57 16.60
C GLY A 452 12.37 -23.51 15.69
N VAL A 453 13.06 -24.37 14.95
CA VAL A 453 12.45 -25.36 14.05
C VAL A 453 12.92 -26.77 14.42
N ASN A 454 11.97 -27.64 14.72
CA ASN A 454 12.24 -29.07 14.94
C ASN A 454 11.86 -29.86 13.69
N THR A 455 12.74 -30.78 13.30
CA THR A 455 12.63 -31.55 12.07
C THR A 455 12.55 -33.07 12.31
N ASP A 456 12.30 -33.49 13.53
CA ASP A 456 12.31 -34.94 13.90
C ASP A 456 11.34 -35.76 13.06
N GLN A 457 10.15 -35.22 12.72
CA GLN A 457 9.13 -35.92 11.95
C GLN A 457 9.48 -36.05 10.45
N VAL A 458 10.36 -35.22 9.94
CA VAL A 458 10.75 -35.20 8.51
C VAL A 458 12.19 -35.65 8.27
N GLY A 459 12.97 -35.84 9.35
CA GLY A 459 14.33 -36.38 9.31
C GLY A 459 15.36 -35.49 8.62
N TRP A 460 15.17 -34.15 8.63
CA TRP A 460 16.18 -33.23 8.11
C TRP A 460 17.29 -33.05 9.13
N THR A 461 18.51 -33.51 8.81
CA THR A 461 19.65 -33.54 9.73
C THR A 461 20.81 -32.62 9.37
N ASP A 462 20.83 -32.10 8.14
CA ASP A 462 21.95 -31.29 7.61
C ASP A 462 21.68 -29.77 7.74
N GLY A 463 20.80 -29.39 8.67
CA GLY A 463 20.33 -28.00 8.84
C GLY A 463 18.99 -27.74 8.18
N VAL A 464 18.47 -26.55 8.45
CA VAL A 464 17.21 -26.03 7.90
C VAL A 464 17.49 -24.73 7.19
N ASN A 465 17.07 -24.61 5.94
CA ASN A 465 17.12 -23.33 5.24
C ASN A 465 15.95 -22.45 5.67
N PHE A 466 16.25 -21.21 6.00
CA PHE A 466 15.29 -20.17 6.31
C PHE A 466 15.21 -19.21 5.12
N TRP A 467 14.22 -19.40 4.26
CA TRP A 467 13.84 -18.39 3.29
C TRP A 467 12.92 -17.39 3.99
N THR A 468 13.29 -16.12 4.03
CA THR A 468 12.59 -15.11 4.81
C THR A 468 12.18 -13.92 3.95
N TRP A 469 11.01 -13.35 4.29
CA TRP A 469 10.55 -12.09 3.71
C TRP A 469 9.72 -11.32 4.75
N GLY A 470 9.35 -10.08 4.44
CA GLY A 470 8.49 -9.24 5.27
C GLY A 470 9.00 -7.80 5.37
N GLY A 471 8.10 -6.90 5.77
CA GLY A 471 8.39 -5.49 5.87
C GLY A 471 8.73 -4.83 4.54
N ASP A 472 9.29 -3.62 4.61
CA ASP A 472 9.76 -2.85 3.45
C ASP A 472 11.22 -3.15 3.07
N GLY A 473 11.81 -4.21 3.62
CA GLY A 473 13.22 -4.58 3.42
C GLY A 473 14.23 -3.73 4.20
N SER A 474 13.79 -2.64 4.84
CA SER A 474 14.64 -1.83 5.73
C SER A 474 14.60 -2.33 7.17
N HIS A 475 13.54 -3.01 7.56
CA HIS A 475 13.30 -3.47 8.93
C HIS A 475 13.28 -4.99 9.05
N ALA A 476 12.65 -5.68 8.10
CA ALA A 476 12.53 -7.12 8.17
C ALA A 476 13.80 -7.82 7.70
N PRO A 477 14.25 -8.86 8.40
CA PRO A 477 15.33 -9.71 7.92
C PRO A 477 14.86 -10.47 6.67
N SER A 478 15.66 -10.45 5.63
CA SER A 478 15.40 -11.13 4.38
C SER A 478 16.55 -12.05 3.99
N SER A 479 16.25 -13.08 3.20
CA SER A 479 17.26 -13.93 2.57
C SER A 479 17.59 -13.40 1.20
N SER A 480 18.86 -13.38 0.83
CA SER A 480 19.34 -12.79 -0.44
C SER A 480 18.97 -13.61 -1.67
N SER A 481 18.76 -14.92 -1.52
CA SER A 481 18.39 -15.84 -2.60
C SER A 481 17.85 -17.15 -2.05
N TRP A 482 16.99 -17.80 -2.83
CA TRP A 482 16.51 -19.16 -2.54
C TRP A 482 17.66 -20.16 -2.47
N PRO A 483 17.67 -21.09 -1.51
CA PRO A 483 16.65 -21.37 -0.48
C PRO A 483 16.82 -20.59 0.84
N GLY A 484 17.55 -19.53 0.88
CA GLY A 484 17.81 -18.73 2.07
C GLY A 484 19.04 -19.21 2.86
N ASP A 485 19.11 -18.77 4.11
CA ASP A 485 20.23 -19.09 4.99
C ASP A 485 20.08 -20.52 5.53
N ASN A 486 21.12 -21.34 5.36
CA ASN A 486 21.16 -22.66 5.99
C ASN A 486 21.55 -22.51 7.47
N VAL A 487 20.64 -22.87 8.36
CA VAL A 487 20.79 -22.81 9.82
C VAL A 487 21.19 -24.18 10.33
N THR A 488 22.38 -24.27 10.92
CA THR A 488 22.92 -25.48 11.55
C THR A 488 23.09 -25.34 13.07
N GLU A 489 22.95 -24.10 13.60
CA GLU A 489 22.97 -23.86 15.04
C GLU A 489 21.73 -24.47 15.69
N THR A 490 21.94 -25.21 16.78
CA THR A 490 20.88 -25.90 17.48
C THR A 490 20.79 -25.51 18.95
N MET A 491 19.59 -25.62 19.50
CA MET A 491 19.28 -25.44 20.91
C MET A 491 18.47 -26.65 21.43
N GLU A 492 18.76 -27.10 22.65
CA GLU A 492 17.97 -28.12 23.32
C GLU A 492 16.88 -27.48 24.17
N VAL A 493 15.62 -27.73 23.83
CA VAL A 493 14.46 -27.27 24.61
C VAL A 493 13.45 -28.40 24.74
N GLY A 494 13.01 -28.70 25.97
CA GLY A 494 12.02 -29.72 26.25
C GLY A 494 12.44 -31.15 25.84
N GLY A 495 13.74 -31.43 25.75
CA GLY A 495 14.28 -32.73 25.32
C GLY A 495 14.25 -32.95 23.81
N LYS A 496 14.03 -31.91 23.04
CA LYS A 496 14.12 -31.90 21.57
C LYS A 496 15.20 -30.93 21.09
N THR A 497 15.78 -31.22 19.96
CA THR A 497 16.77 -30.37 19.29
C THR A 497 16.07 -29.45 18.29
N TRP A 498 16.37 -28.17 18.37
CA TRP A 498 15.77 -27.11 17.54
C TRP A 498 16.85 -26.39 16.76
N TYR A 499 16.71 -26.29 15.45
CA TYR A 499 17.48 -25.34 14.65
C TYR A 499 16.99 -23.94 14.96
N THR A 500 17.86 -23.02 15.36
CA THR A 500 17.47 -21.72 15.87
C THR A 500 18.14 -20.57 15.14
N LYS A 501 17.38 -19.52 14.85
CA LYS A 501 17.87 -18.27 14.29
C LYS A 501 17.20 -17.10 14.97
N GLN A 502 17.95 -16.02 15.15
CA GLN A 502 17.44 -14.76 15.70
C GLN A 502 17.17 -13.74 14.62
N PHE A 503 16.10 -12.95 14.81
CA PHE A 503 15.69 -11.90 13.92
C PHE A 503 15.40 -10.62 14.72
N SER A 504 15.77 -9.46 14.16
CA SER A 504 15.49 -8.17 14.77
C SER A 504 14.11 -7.68 14.37
N ILE A 505 13.34 -7.17 15.32
CA ILE A 505 12.09 -6.46 15.11
C ILE A 505 12.35 -4.99 15.43
N ASN A 506 12.22 -4.11 14.48
CA ASN A 506 12.70 -2.73 14.53
C ASN A 506 11.60 -1.68 14.65
N ASP A 507 10.36 -2.03 14.36
CA ASP A 507 9.18 -1.18 14.58
C ASP A 507 7.92 -2.02 14.88
N ASP A 508 6.81 -1.35 15.21
CA ASP A 508 5.54 -2.00 15.57
C ASP A 508 4.91 -2.79 14.41
N ALA A 509 5.28 -2.46 13.17
CA ALA A 509 4.78 -3.13 11.96
C ALA A 509 5.72 -4.23 11.48
N ASP A 510 6.93 -4.35 12.06
CA ASP A 510 7.93 -5.30 11.62
C ASP A 510 7.53 -6.74 12.00
N ALA A 511 7.62 -7.63 11.03
CA ALA A 511 7.36 -9.06 11.22
C ALA A 511 8.12 -9.86 10.15
N VAL A 512 8.37 -11.13 10.43
CA VAL A 512 9.11 -12.02 9.54
C VAL A 512 8.23 -13.18 9.12
N SER A 513 8.27 -13.50 7.84
CA SER A 513 7.62 -14.67 7.25
C SER A 513 8.67 -15.66 6.79
N PHE A 514 8.32 -16.94 6.74
CA PHE A 514 9.26 -18.03 6.50
C PHE A 514 8.69 -19.07 5.55
N VAL A 515 9.59 -19.67 4.72
CA VAL A 515 9.50 -21.06 4.23
C VAL A 515 10.72 -21.79 4.76
N PHE A 516 10.50 -22.93 5.39
CA PHE A 516 11.57 -23.83 5.80
C PHE A 516 11.78 -24.88 4.73
N SER A 517 13.05 -25.22 4.45
CA SER A 517 13.40 -26.25 3.48
C SER A 517 14.72 -26.93 3.85
N THR A 518 15.11 -27.94 3.09
CA THR A 518 16.42 -28.59 3.23
C THR A 518 17.11 -28.72 1.88
N GLY A 519 18.42 -29.02 1.88
CA GLY A 519 19.21 -29.19 0.68
C GLY A 519 19.18 -27.95 -0.23
N LEU A 520 18.81 -28.14 -1.49
CA LEU A 520 18.73 -27.07 -2.48
C LEU A 520 17.35 -26.37 -2.52
N GLY A 521 16.57 -26.44 -1.41
CA GLY A 521 15.27 -25.81 -1.30
C GLY A 521 14.09 -26.76 -1.52
N SER A 522 14.33 -28.03 -1.63
CA SER A 522 13.30 -29.08 -1.71
C SER A 522 13.78 -30.33 -0.99
N PRO A 523 12.92 -30.96 -0.18
CA PRO A 523 11.54 -30.58 0.12
C PRO A 523 11.42 -29.31 0.98
N GLN A 524 10.23 -28.70 0.96
CA GLN A 524 9.93 -27.44 1.67
C GLN A 524 8.61 -27.51 2.43
N THR A 525 8.37 -26.52 3.30
CA THR A 525 7.12 -26.36 4.05
C THR A 525 6.13 -25.43 3.33
N VAL A 526 4.91 -25.39 3.85
CA VAL A 526 3.99 -24.28 3.64
C VAL A 526 4.57 -22.99 4.23
N ASP A 527 4.03 -21.86 3.83
CA ASP A 527 4.42 -20.54 4.32
C ASP A 527 4.00 -20.36 5.80
N VAL A 528 4.90 -19.76 6.59
CA VAL A 528 4.63 -19.29 7.95
C VAL A 528 4.77 -17.78 7.94
N THR A 529 3.71 -17.04 8.25
CA THR A 529 3.66 -15.60 7.98
C THR A 529 3.50 -14.77 9.25
N ASN A 530 4.02 -13.53 9.20
CA ASN A 530 3.74 -12.45 10.17
C ASN A 530 4.21 -12.74 11.61
N ILE A 531 5.39 -13.26 11.78
CA ILE A 531 5.94 -13.59 13.10
C ILE A 531 6.72 -12.39 13.66
N SER A 532 6.29 -11.87 14.80
CA SER A 532 6.94 -10.78 15.54
C SER A 532 7.29 -11.13 17.00
N GLU A 533 7.21 -12.41 17.37
CA GLU A 533 7.55 -12.92 18.72
C GLU A 533 8.33 -14.24 18.63
N ASP A 534 8.93 -14.66 19.76
CA ASP A 534 9.60 -15.97 19.83
C ASP A 534 8.63 -17.09 19.45
N LYS A 535 9.01 -17.95 18.51
CA LYS A 535 8.20 -19.08 18.03
C LYS A 535 9.02 -20.36 17.90
N PHE A 536 8.36 -21.48 18.20
CA PHE A 536 8.87 -22.82 18.01
C PHE A 536 7.93 -23.61 17.12
N PHE A 537 8.45 -24.09 16.00
CA PHE A 537 7.69 -24.79 14.97
C PHE A 537 8.15 -26.23 14.79
N GLU A 538 7.23 -27.18 14.80
CA GLU A 538 7.49 -28.56 14.38
C GLU A 538 7.06 -28.74 12.93
N ILE A 539 7.96 -29.20 12.07
CA ILE A 539 7.62 -29.58 10.70
C ILE A 539 6.93 -30.95 10.78
N SER A 540 5.66 -31.00 10.40
CA SER A 540 4.87 -32.22 10.39
C SER A 540 5.27 -33.16 9.24
N SER A 541 5.08 -34.46 9.41
CA SER A 541 5.14 -35.41 8.29
C SER A 541 3.92 -35.32 7.35
N GLU A 542 2.87 -34.61 7.75
CA GLU A 542 1.69 -34.34 6.92
C GLU A 542 1.99 -33.25 5.91
N LYS A 543 1.29 -33.28 4.76
CA LYS A 543 1.50 -32.35 3.65
C LYS A 543 0.19 -31.73 3.15
N ASP A 544 0.32 -30.52 2.67
CA ASP A 544 -0.62 -29.90 1.75
C ASP A 544 0.03 -29.85 0.35
N GLY A 545 -0.50 -30.65 -0.58
CA GLY A 545 0.15 -30.91 -1.86
C GLY A 545 1.55 -31.54 -1.68
N GLU A 546 2.59 -30.88 -2.18
CA GLU A 546 3.98 -31.32 -2.02
C GLU A 546 4.69 -30.70 -0.80
N LYS A 547 4.08 -29.72 -0.13
CA LYS A 547 4.66 -28.96 0.98
C LYS A 547 4.29 -29.56 2.33
N TYR A 548 5.26 -29.64 3.24
CA TYR A 548 5.05 -30.10 4.61
C TYR A 548 4.28 -29.04 5.42
N LEU A 549 3.35 -29.49 6.26
CA LEU A 549 2.67 -28.63 7.23
C LEU A 549 3.61 -28.21 8.37
N VAL A 550 3.35 -27.06 8.96
CA VAL A 550 4.11 -26.49 10.08
C VAL A 550 3.17 -26.25 11.25
N ASN A 551 3.50 -26.82 12.40
CA ASN A 551 2.73 -26.68 13.63
C ASN A 551 3.42 -25.70 14.58
N ASP A 552 2.75 -24.63 14.98
CA ASP A 552 3.20 -23.78 16.09
C ASP A 552 3.01 -24.51 17.41
N VAL A 553 4.11 -24.89 18.02
CA VAL A 553 4.15 -25.60 19.31
C VAL A 553 4.74 -24.75 20.44
N THR A 554 4.83 -23.46 20.21
CA THR A 554 5.42 -22.48 21.14
C THR A 554 4.84 -22.62 22.55
N SER A 555 3.54 -22.76 22.69
CA SER A 555 2.88 -22.89 24.00
C SER A 555 3.29 -24.15 24.77
N THR A 556 3.75 -25.20 24.07
CA THR A 556 4.19 -26.48 24.69
C THR A 556 5.60 -26.37 25.26
N TYR A 557 6.47 -25.56 24.62
CA TYR A 557 7.89 -25.46 24.94
C TYR A 557 8.28 -24.15 25.62
N THR A 558 7.46 -23.12 25.55
CA THR A 558 7.65 -21.86 26.26
C THR A 558 6.90 -21.83 27.59
N GLY A 559 7.35 -22.63 28.56
CA GLY A 559 7.12 -22.29 29.97
C GLY A 559 7.92 -21.05 30.41
N ILE A 560 8.69 -20.46 29.48
CA ILE A 560 9.48 -19.25 29.64
C ILE A 560 8.89 -18.24 28.66
N ARG A 561 7.90 -17.45 29.10
CA ARG A 561 7.58 -16.19 28.38
C ARG A 561 8.87 -15.40 28.31
N SER A 562 9.29 -14.98 27.11
CA SER A 562 10.40 -14.05 26.98
C SER A 562 10.05 -12.81 27.80
N ILE A 563 10.69 -12.66 28.94
CA ILE A 563 10.60 -11.43 29.72
C ILE A 563 11.46 -10.46 28.92
N ASN A 564 10.83 -9.55 28.18
CA ASN A 564 11.48 -8.39 27.65
C ASN A 564 12.13 -7.65 28.81
N ALA A 565 13.36 -8.00 29.14
CA ALA A 565 14.12 -7.33 30.16
C ALA A 565 14.57 -6.00 29.57
N GLN A 566 13.78 -4.96 29.84
CA GLN A 566 14.33 -3.64 29.99
C GLN A 566 15.53 -3.79 30.91
N THR A 567 16.72 -3.52 30.45
CA THR A 567 17.92 -3.42 31.29
C THR A 567 17.81 -2.10 32.06
N ASP A 568 16.98 -2.12 33.11
CA ASP A 568 16.89 -1.04 34.11
C ASP A 568 18.12 -0.99 35.03
N GLY A 569 19.18 -1.69 34.66
CA GLY A 569 20.41 -1.82 35.47
C GLY A 569 20.27 -2.75 36.66
N TYR A 570 19.16 -3.45 36.80
CA TYR A 570 18.91 -4.39 37.89
C TYR A 570 18.94 -5.85 37.45
N THR A 571 19.48 -6.72 38.29
CA THR A 571 19.40 -8.19 38.15
C THR A 571 18.09 -8.67 38.75
N LYS A 572 17.25 -9.34 37.98
CA LYS A 572 15.97 -9.93 38.41
C LYS A 572 16.09 -11.44 38.51
N VAL A 573 15.56 -12.03 39.58
CA VAL A 573 15.55 -13.48 39.84
C VAL A 573 14.11 -13.96 39.81
N TYR A 574 13.88 -15.01 39.04
CA TYR A 574 12.59 -15.62 38.89
C TYR A 574 12.63 -17.12 39.25
N THR A 575 11.51 -17.67 39.70
CA THR A 575 11.27 -19.10 39.77
C THR A 575 11.15 -19.71 38.36
N LEU A 576 11.21 -21.03 38.27
CA LEU A 576 11.05 -21.74 36.97
C LEU A 576 9.67 -21.52 36.33
N ASP A 577 8.65 -21.25 37.15
CA ASP A 577 7.30 -20.91 36.71
C ASP A 577 7.10 -19.41 36.40
N GLY A 578 8.21 -18.64 36.32
CA GLY A 578 8.20 -17.23 35.86
C GLY A 578 7.82 -16.21 36.93
N ARG A 579 7.66 -16.57 38.20
CA ARG A 579 7.35 -15.61 39.26
C ARG A 579 8.60 -14.87 39.70
N LEU A 580 8.57 -13.52 39.67
CA LEU A 580 9.66 -12.67 40.18
C LEU A 580 9.82 -12.87 41.71
N ILE A 581 11.04 -13.25 42.13
CA ILE A 581 11.40 -13.44 43.53
C ILE A 581 12.12 -12.23 44.10
N ARG A 582 13.04 -11.66 43.31
CA ARG A 582 13.92 -10.58 43.78
C ARG A 582 14.45 -9.72 42.61
N THR A 583 14.69 -8.45 42.92
CA THR A 583 15.38 -7.51 42.04
C THR A 583 16.54 -6.90 42.85
N ALA A 584 17.76 -6.88 42.28
CA ALA A 584 18.97 -6.33 42.94
C ALA A 584 19.89 -5.65 41.93
N LYS A 585 20.81 -4.80 42.40
CA LYS A 585 21.75 -4.07 41.54
C LYS A 585 22.86 -4.94 40.95
N SER A 586 23.10 -6.12 41.53
CA SER A 586 24.09 -7.06 41.04
C SER A 586 23.62 -8.50 41.14
N LYS A 587 24.23 -9.40 40.35
CA LYS A 587 23.94 -10.84 40.40
C LYS A 587 24.26 -11.47 41.74
N SER A 588 25.38 -11.03 42.39
CA SER A 588 25.78 -11.53 43.71
C SER A 588 24.77 -11.16 44.78
N GLU A 589 24.26 -9.94 44.77
CA GLU A 589 23.22 -9.47 45.68
C GLU A 589 21.86 -10.18 45.40
N ALA A 590 21.56 -10.40 44.15
CA ALA A 590 20.31 -11.04 43.71
C ALA A 590 20.18 -12.48 44.21
N VAL A 591 21.28 -13.25 44.32
CA VAL A 591 21.29 -14.64 44.74
C VAL A 591 21.58 -14.83 46.25
N ASN A 592 22.05 -13.81 46.92
CA ASN A 592 22.44 -13.91 48.31
C ASN A 592 21.23 -14.26 49.22
N GLY A 593 21.35 -15.35 49.99
CA GLY A 593 20.30 -15.81 50.93
C GLY A 593 19.08 -16.45 50.25
N LEU A 594 19.13 -16.75 48.94
CA LEU A 594 18.13 -17.58 48.32
C LEU A 594 18.34 -19.06 48.71
N PRO A 595 17.26 -19.85 48.89
CA PRO A 595 17.37 -21.31 49.07
C PRO A 595 18.10 -21.99 47.91
N LYS A 596 18.72 -23.14 48.19
CA LYS A 596 19.24 -23.99 47.10
C LYS A 596 18.12 -24.35 46.14
N GLY A 597 18.35 -24.21 44.86
CA GLY A 597 17.32 -24.43 43.87
C GLY A 597 17.71 -23.97 42.47
N ILE A 598 16.75 -24.06 41.56
CA ILE A 598 16.90 -23.62 40.18
C ILE A 598 16.12 -22.31 40.01
N TYR A 599 16.80 -21.32 39.46
CA TYR A 599 16.28 -19.96 39.24
C TYR A 599 16.55 -19.52 37.80
N ILE A 600 15.82 -18.53 37.34
CA ILE A 600 16.09 -17.81 36.10
C ILE A 600 16.67 -16.44 36.47
N ILE A 601 17.89 -16.14 36.04
CA ILE A 601 18.59 -14.88 36.29
C ILE A 601 19.10 -14.35 34.96
N ASN A 602 18.70 -13.14 34.56
CA ASN A 602 19.10 -12.52 33.30
C ASN A 602 18.91 -13.46 32.08
N LYS A 603 17.71 -14.05 32.00
CA LYS A 603 17.30 -15.01 30.95
C LYS A 603 18.05 -16.36 30.96
N ALA A 604 18.95 -16.60 31.88
CA ALA A 604 19.68 -17.87 31.96
C ALA A 604 19.24 -18.69 33.17
N LYS A 605 19.19 -20.02 33.01
CA LYS A 605 18.99 -20.97 34.10
C LYS A 605 20.21 -20.93 35.03
N PHE A 606 19.94 -20.70 36.31
CA PHE A 606 20.97 -20.63 37.36
C PHE A 606 20.67 -21.65 38.45
N ILE A 607 21.65 -22.49 38.76
CA ILE A 607 21.55 -23.50 39.82
C ILE A 607 22.32 -22.98 41.04
N LEU A 608 21.58 -22.69 42.12
CA LEU A 608 22.17 -22.35 43.42
C LEU A 608 22.34 -23.66 44.23
N LYS A 609 23.62 -24.05 44.39
CA LYS A 609 24.01 -25.31 45.07
C LYS A 609 24.07 -25.17 46.59
#